data_5d08556b8ec7b2fc2ac082f39c1b4531
#
_entry.id   5d08556b8ec7b2fc2ac082f39c1b4531
#
_cell.length_a   1.000
_cell.length_b   1.000
_cell.length_c   1.000
_cell.angle_alpha   90.00
_cell.angle_beta   90.00
_cell.angle_gamma   90.00
#
_symmetry.space_group_name_H-M   'P 1'
#
loop_
_entity.id
_entity.type
_entity.pdbx_description
1 polymer ?
#
loop_
_entity_poly.entity_id
_entity_poly.type
_entity_poly.pdbx_seq_one_letter_code
_entity_poly.pdbx_strand_id
1 'polypeptide(L)'
;IQNMGADIIVTAKVMTTTDTRRQSEVSLELTATEFQTAGNLASATFQSGKYVTTDTIKLTDYALKKVKDEFFTKLQASFNDIVKNGREMAIQMVLAKSITDWDFDQPLPDGSASFKTVLEDWLQVHALNGVYDMSRSNDKVIDMSVQVPIWDEAQGRAYTISRFST
;
A
#
# COMPACT_ATOMS: atom_id res chain seq x y z
N ILE A 1 -2.52 2.09 -17.30
CA ILE A 1 -1.79 1.09 -16.49
C ILE A 1 -2.75 0.01 -15.92
N GLN A 2 -4.07 0.20 -16.04
CA GLN A 2 -5.10 -0.64 -15.37
C GLN A 2 -5.19 -2.13 -15.78
N ASN A 3 -4.38 -2.63 -16.70
CA ASN A 3 -4.48 -4.04 -17.17
C ASN A 3 -3.13 -4.77 -17.31
N MET A 4 -2.10 -4.36 -16.57
CA MET A 4 -0.78 -4.97 -16.74
C MET A 4 -0.54 -6.25 -15.94
N GLY A 5 -1.46 -6.68 -15.07
CA GLY A 5 -1.31 -7.88 -14.25
C GLY A 5 -0.06 -7.87 -13.35
N ALA A 6 0.49 -6.69 -13.09
CA ALA A 6 1.67 -6.53 -12.25
C ALA A 6 1.24 -6.32 -10.79
N ASP A 7 1.87 -7.04 -9.87
CA ASP A 7 1.63 -6.88 -8.45
C ASP A 7 2.28 -5.60 -7.89
N ILE A 8 3.33 -5.11 -8.54
CA ILE A 8 4.10 -3.94 -8.14
C ILE A 8 4.31 -3.02 -9.32
N ILE A 9 4.09 -1.72 -9.10
CA ILE A 9 4.37 -0.66 -10.06
C ILE A 9 5.60 0.10 -9.58
N VAL A 10 6.64 0.15 -10.42
CA VAL A 10 7.80 1.01 -10.19
C VAL A 10 7.69 2.24 -11.08
N THR A 11 7.67 3.41 -10.48
CA THR A 11 7.63 4.69 -11.17
C THR A 11 8.97 5.41 -11.01
N ALA A 12 9.53 5.88 -12.11
CA ALA A 12 10.70 6.75 -12.13
C ALA A 12 10.29 8.14 -12.62
N LYS A 13 10.49 9.17 -11.80
CA LYS A 13 10.26 10.56 -12.15
C LYS A 13 11.61 11.26 -12.28
N VAL A 14 11.91 11.73 -13.49
CA VAL A 14 13.15 12.45 -13.79
C VAL A 14 12.80 13.90 -14.11
N MET A 15 13.45 14.84 -13.43
CA MET A 15 13.36 16.26 -13.72
C MET A 15 14.76 16.78 -14.03
N THR A 16 14.91 17.50 -15.14
CA THR A 16 16.16 18.11 -15.56
C THR A 16 15.98 19.61 -15.71
N THR A 17 16.91 20.38 -15.20
CA THR A 17 16.97 21.83 -15.40
C THR A 17 18.35 22.23 -15.92
N THR A 18 18.41 23.20 -16.83
CA THR A 18 19.65 23.80 -17.32
C THR A 18 19.53 25.29 -17.22
N ASP A 19 20.50 25.96 -16.58
CA ASP A 19 20.51 27.40 -16.43
C ASP A 19 21.25 28.11 -17.61
N THR A 20 21.22 29.42 -17.60
CA THR A 20 21.85 30.25 -18.64
C THR A 20 23.39 30.12 -18.70
N ARG A 21 23.99 29.58 -17.63
CA ARG A 21 25.45 29.32 -17.57
C ARG A 21 25.80 27.90 -18.04
N ARG A 22 24.85 27.19 -18.67
CA ARG A 22 24.98 25.80 -19.10
C ARG A 22 25.29 24.84 -17.94
N GLN A 23 24.79 25.18 -16.76
CA GLN A 23 24.83 24.24 -15.62
C GLN A 23 23.53 23.45 -15.61
N SER A 24 23.64 22.14 -15.61
CA SER A 24 22.49 21.24 -15.54
C SER A 24 22.41 20.54 -14.19
N GLU A 25 21.20 20.30 -13.77
CA GLU A 25 20.84 19.56 -12.56
C GLU A 25 19.79 18.50 -12.91
N VAL A 26 19.88 17.35 -12.27
CA VAL A 26 18.91 16.25 -12.39
C VAL A 26 18.40 15.88 -11.02
N SER A 27 17.08 15.80 -10.87
CA SER A 27 16.41 15.15 -9.76
C SER A 27 15.77 13.87 -10.26
N LEU A 28 16.01 12.77 -9.56
CA LEU A 28 15.43 11.46 -9.84
C LEU A 28 14.72 10.94 -8.59
N GLU A 29 13.47 10.60 -8.74
CA GLU A 29 12.64 9.93 -7.73
C GLU A 29 12.25 8.54 -8.25
N LEU A 30 12.50 7.51 -7.45
CA LEU A 30 12.03 6.14 -7.67
C LEU A 30 10.99 5.83 -6.60
N THR A 31 9.85 5.28 -7.01
CA THR A 31 8.78 4.85 -6.11
C THR A 31 8.28 3.47 -6.53
N ALA A 32 8.19 2.53 -5.59
CA ALA A 32 7.53 1.25 -5.78
C ALA A 32 6.21 1.24 -4.99
N THR A 33 5.13 0.91 -5.66
CA THR A 33 3.78 0.86 -5.08
C THR A 33 3.17 -0.50 -5.34
N GLU A 34 2.58 -1.09 -4.33
CA GLU A 34 1.80 -2.31 -4.49
C GLU A 34 0.49 -2.00 -5.21
N PHE A 35 0.17 -2.76 -6.25
CA PHE A 35 -0.99 -2.47 -7.11
C PHE A 35 -2.33 -2.65 -6.39
N GLN A 36 -2.46 -3.68 -5.57
CA GLN A 36 -3.73 -4.05 -4.94
C GLN A 36 -4.12 -3.13 -3.78
N THR A 37 -3.15 -2.73 -2.97
CA THR A 37 -3.38 -1.91 -1.76
C THR A 37 -3.04 -0.44 -1.99
N ALA A 38 -2.38 -0.10 -3.11
CA ALA A 38 -1.75 1.20 -3.36
C ALA A 38 -0.71 1.60 -2.28
N GLY A 39 -0.26 0.64 -1.48
CA GLY A 39 0.75 0.83 -0.44
C GLY A 39 2.11 1.18 -1.03
N ASN A 40 2.79 2.16 -0.45
CA ASN A 40 4.16 2.50 -0.83
C ASN A 40 5.14 1.49 -0.24
N LEU A 41 5.83 0.73 -1.09
CA LEU A 41 6.83 -0.26 -0.69
C LEU A 41 8.23 0.35 -0.55
N ALA A 42 8.59 1.27 -1.43
CA ALA A 42 9.88 1.95 -1.37
C ALA A 42 9.82 3.30 -2.08
N SER A 43 10.53 4.27 -1.55
CA SER A 43 10.77 5.55 -2.21
C SER A 43 12.20 6.00 -1.93
N ALA A 44 12.88 6.47 -2.98
CA ALA A 44 14.20 7.06 -2.87
C ALA A 44 14.34 8.20 -3.88
N THR A 45 14.97 9.29 -3.45
CA THR A 45 15.16 10.49 -4.26
C THR A 45 16.63 10.90 -4.23
N PHE A 46 17.15 11.30 -5.39
CA PHE A 46 18.49 11.86 -5.51
C PHE A 46 18.45 13.14 -6.32
N GLN A 47 19.18 14.15 -5.86
CA GLN A 47 19.40 15.41 -6.55
C GLN A 47 20.89 15.58 -6.83
N SER A 48 21.24 15.74 -8.11
CA SER A 48 22.64 15.72 -8.54
C SER A 48 23.44 16.94 -8.09
N GLY A 49 22.76 18.04 -7.79
CA GLY A 49 23.40 19.37 -7.77
C GLY A 49 23.73 19.87 -9.18
N LYS A 50 24.31 21.06 -9.27
CA LYS A 50 24.62 21.71 -10.55
C LYS A 50 25.97 21.28 -11.10
N TYR A 51 25.98 20.82 -12.35
CA TYR A 51 27.17 20.45 -13.11
C TYR A 51 27.30 21.28 -14.37
N VAL A 52 28.52 21.68 -14.73
CA VAL A 52 28.82 22.36 -16.01
C VAL A 52 28.77 21.32 -17.12
N THR A 53 27.56 20.99 -17.56
CA THR A 53 27.31 20.04 -18.64
C THR A 53 25.93 20.31 -19.25
N THR A 54 25.78 19.97 -20.53
CA THR A 54 24.47 19.90 -21.21
C THR A 54 24.02 18.44 -21.44
N ASP A 55 24.84 17.46 -21.03
CA ASP A 55 24.56 16.04 -21.17
C ASP A 55 23.70 15.56 -20.00
N THR A 56 22.40 15.79 -20.11
CA THR A 56 21.41 15.38 -19.09
C THR A 56 21.27 13.87 -19.00
N ILE A 57 21.60 13.11 -20.06
CA ILE A 57 21.55 11.64 -20.06
C ILE A 57 22.61 11.09 -19.10
N LYS A 58 23.85 11.59 -19.17
CA LYS A 58 24.90 11.18 -18.23
C LYS A 58 24.60 11.56 -16.79
N LEU A 59 23.97 12.72 -16.56
CA LEU A 59 23.54 13.11 -15.23
C LEU A 59 22.43 12.20 -14.70
N THR A 60 21.49 11.81 -15.54
CA THR A 60 20.43 10.86 -15.17
C THR A 60 21.00 9.48 -14.83
N ASP A 61 21.95 8.97 -15.62
CA ASP A 61 22.63 7.71 -15.32
C ASP A 61 23.41 7.79 -13.99
N TYR A 62 24.07 8.91 -13.73
CA TYR A 62 24.73 9.17 -12.44
C TYR A 62 23.74 9.17 -11.29
N ALA A 63 22.60 9.89 -11.44
CA ALA A 63 21.55 9.94 -10.43
C ALA A 63 20.98 8.54 -10.14
N LEU A 64 20.73 7.75 -11.20
CA LEU A 64 20.23 6.38 -11.07
C LEU A 64 21.22 5.47 -10.29
N LYS A 65 22.53 5.58 -10.60
CA LYS A 65 23.55 4.84 -9.87
C LYS A 65 23.62 5.19 -8.39
N LYS A 66 23.25 6.42 -8.01
CA LYS A 66 23.24 6.87 -6.61
C LYS A 66 22.01 6.43 -5.86
N VAL A 67 20.85 6.45 -6.50
CA VAL A 67 19.57 6.19 -5.83
C VAL A 67 19.22 4.70 -5.75
N LYS A 68 19.72 3.89 -6.69
CA LYS A 68 19.30 2.49 -6.85
C LYS A 68 19.52 1.63 -5.61
N ASP A 69 20.69 1.75 -4.96
CA ASP A 69 21.06 0.88 -3.84
C ASP A 69 20.17 1.16 -2.63
N GLU A 70 19.88 2.43 -2.34
CA GLU A 70 18.93 2.83 -1.30
C GLU A 70 17.52 2.33 -1.63
N PHE A 71 17.09 2.51 -2.87
CA PHE A 71 15.77 2.07 -3.33
C PHE A 71 15.58 0.56 -3.18
N PHE A 72 16.52 -0.24 -3.65
CA PHE A 72 16.44 -1.70 -3.55
C PHE A 72 16.56 -2.20 -2.11
N THR A 73 17.36 -1.53 -1.26
CA THR A 73 17.42 -1.85 0.17
C THR A 73 16.08 -1.66 0.85
N LYS A 74 15.40 -0.53 0.60
CA LYS A 74 14.07 -0.26 1.14
C LYS A 74 13.03 -1.24 0.60
N LEU A 75 13.07 -1.53 -0.70
CA LEU A 75 12.16 -2.48 -1.34
C LEU A 75 12.30 -3.89 -0.75
N GLN A 76 13.54 -4.35 -0.55
CA GLN A 76 13.81 -5.64 0.08
C GLN A 76 13.33 -5.69 1.54
N ALA A 77 13.51 -4.59 2.29
CA ALA A 77 13.01 -4.50 3.66
C ALA A 77 11.49 -4.61 3.70
N SER A 78 10.77 -3.94 2.80
CA SER A 78 9.31 -4.03 2.68
C SER A 78 8.85 -5.44 2.31
N PHE A 79 9.54 -6.12 1.40
CA PHE A 79 9.22 -7.52 1.09
C PHE A 79 9.43 -8.45 2.28
N ASN A 80 10.52 -8.28 3.01
CA ASN A 80 10.79 -9.07 4.21
C ASN A 80 9.71 -8.83 5.28
N ASP A 81 9.24 -7.59 5.41
CA ASP A 81 8.16 -7.23 6.32
C ASP A 81 6.84 -7.89 5.91
N ILE A 82 6.45 -7.80 4.64
CA ILE A 82 5.26 -8.45 4.08
C ILE A 82 5.30 -9.97 4.27
N VAL A 83 6.46 -10.59 4.04
CA VAL A 83 6.62 -12.04 4.24
C VAL A 83 6.45 -12.42 5.71
N LYS A 84 6.95 -11.60 6.62
CA LYS A 84 6.93 -11.88 8.07
C LYS A 84 5.59 -11.51 8.71
N ASN A 85 5.04 -10.35 8.38
CA ASN A 85 3.93 -9.72 9.09
C ASN A 85 2.63 -9.74 8.28
N GLY A 86 2.67 -10.25 7.02
CA GLY A 86 1.53 -10.21 6.12
C GLY A 86 1.37 -8.87 5.41
N ARG A 87 0.28 -8.78 4.67
CA ARG A 87 -0.10 -7.59 3.90
C ARG A 87 -1.17 -6.81 4.66
N GLU A 88 -0.99 -5.50 4.77
CA GLU A 88 -2.03 -4.63 5.30
C GLU A 88 -3.09 -4.37 4.23
N MET A 89 -4.36 -4.53 4.61
CA MET A 89 -5.51 -4.29 3.75
C MET A 89 -6.42 -3.24 4.38
N ALA A 90 -6.71 -2.17 3.65
CA ALA A 90 -7.70 -1.18 4.04
C ALA A 90 -9.10 -1.62 3.58
N ILE A 91 -10.05 -1.62 4.50
CA ILE A 91 -11.44 -1.98 4.24
C ILE A 91 -12.34 -0.83 4.69
N GLN A 92 -13.26 -0.43 3.81
CA GLN A 92 -14.34 0.47 4.16
C GLN A 92 -15.68 -0.24 4.01
N MET A 93 -16.47 -0.25 5.05
CA MET A 93 -17.87 -0.69 5.03
C MET A 93 -18.77 0.53 5.15
N VAL A 94 -19.73 0.64 4.25
CA VAL A 94 -20.71 1.75 4.25
C VAL A 94 -22.09 1.17 4.17
N LEU A 95 -22.96 1.53 5.12
CA LEU A 95 -24.34 1.13 5.12
C LEU A 95 -25.08 1.80 3.95
N ALA A 96 -25.79 1.02 3.17
CA ALA A 96 -26.55 1.54 2.03
C ALA A 96 -27.59 2.56 2.49
N LYS A 97 -27.76 3.67 1.77
CA LYS A 97 -28.71 4.74 2.11
C LYS A 97 -30.17 4.28 2.16
N SER A 98 -30.50 3.16 1.53
CA SER A 98 -31.81 2.55 1.56
C SER A 98 -32.14 1.84 2.87
N ILE A 99 -31.15 1.58 3.72
CA ILE A 99 -31.34 0.96 5.02
C ILE A 99 -31.49 2.08 6.05
N THR A 100 -32.71 2.27 6.54
CA THR A 100 -33.09 3.36 7.45
C THR A 100 -33.46 2.89 8.85
N ASP A 101 -33.77 1.62 8.99
CA ASP A 101 -34.32 0.98 10.18
C ASP A 101 -33.29 0.13 10.94
N TRP A 102 -32.06 0.08 10.45
CA TRP A 102 -30.95 -0.63 11.08
C TRP A 102 -29.61 0.13 10.88
N ASP A 103 -28.68 -0.06 11.81
CA ASP A 103 -27.32 0.50 11.74
C ASP A 103 -26.31 -0.45 12.40
N PHE A 104 -25.02 -0.11 12.29
CA PHE A 104 -23.92 -0.98 12.77
C PHE A 104 -23.84 -1.08 14.30
N ASP A 105 -24.49 -0.19 15.06
CA ASP A 105 -24.53 -0.21 16.52
C ASP A 105 -25.67 -1.06 17.07
N GLN A 106 -26.67 -1.35 16.25
CA GLN A 106 -27.83 -2.14 16.66
C GLN A 106 -27.52 -3.65 16.67
N PRO A 107 -28.21 -4.42 17.51
CA PRO A 107 -28.12 -5.88 17.48
C PRO A 107 -28.46 -6.43 16.10
N LEU A 108 -27.86 -7.56 15.75
CA LEU A 108 -28.21 -8.29 14.53
C LEU A 108 -29.66 -8.82 14.63
N PRO A 109 -30.31 -9.13 13.48
CA PRO A 109 -31.70 -9.58 13.45
C PRO A 109 -32.01 -10.84 14.28
N ASP A 110 -31.01 -11.64 14.60
CA ASP A 110 -31.09 -12.82 15.46
C ASP A 110 -31.05 -12.49 16.96
N GLY A 111 -30.92 -11.21 17.33
CA GLY A 111 -30.84 -10.75 18.70
C GLY A 111 -29.46 -10.92 19.35
N SER A 112 -28.44 -11.28 18.58
CA SER A 112 -27.06 -11.35 19.04
C SER A 112 -26.44 -9.97 19.29
N ALA A 113 -25.14 -9.89 19.46
CA ALA A 113 -24.40 -8.63 19.62
C ALA A 113 -24.57 -7.70 18.40
N SER A 114 -24.13 -6.45 18.51
CA SER A 114 -24.11 -5.53 17.39
C SER A 114 -23.17 -6.03 16.28
N PHE A 115 -23.41 -5.59 15.04
CA PHE A 115 -22.54 -5.94 13.92
C PHE A 115 -21.07 -5.60 14.20
N LYS A 116 -20.81 -4.46 14.84
CA LYS A 116 -19.44 -4.07 15.23
C LYS A 116 -18.78 -5.08 16.13
N THR A 117 -19.48 -5.53 17.18
CA THR A 117 -18.94 -6.51 18.12
C THR A 117 -18.63 -7.84 17.43
N VAL A 118 -19.56 -8.31 16.59
CA VAL A 118 -19.34 -9.56 15.84
C VAL A 118 -18.19 -9.41 14.85
N LEU A 119 -18.05 -8.24 14.21
CA LEU A 119 -16.94 -7.96 13.30
C LEU A 119 -15.59 -7.93 14.03
N GLU A 120 -15.52 -7.28 15.21
CA GLU A 120 -14.31 -7.25 16.02
C GLU A 120 -13.89 -8.66 16.48
N ASP A 121 -14.81 -9.45 16.98
CA ASP A 121 -14.56 -10.83 17.37
C ASP A 121 -14.07 -11.67 16.19
N TRP A 122 -14.68 -11.48 15.02
CA TRP A 122 -14.27 -12.15 13.79
C TRP A 122 -12.87 -11.72 13.34
N LEU A 123 -12.56 -10.42 13.36
CA LEU A 123 -11.25 -9.88 13.01
C LEU A 123 -10.15 -10.42 13.94
N GLN A 124 -10.44 -10.50 15.24
CA GLN A 124 -9.48 -11.00 16.21
C GLN A 124 -9.05 -12.45 15.94
N VAL A 125 -9.94 -13.24 15.36
CA VAL A 125 -9.67 -14.66 15.01
C VAL A 125 -9.03 -14.79 13.62
N HIS A 126 -9.43 -13.95 12.64
CA HIS A 126 -9.11 -14.15 11.22
C HIS A 126 -8.00 -13.22 10.71
N ALA A 127 -7.76 -12.09 11.36
CA ALA A 127 -6.60 -11.26 11.03
C ALA A 127 -5.29 -11.99 11.35
N LEU A 128 -4.26 -11.79 10.54
CA LEU A 128 -2.96 -12.39 10.80
C LEU A 128 -2.44 -11.92 12.18
N ASN A 129 -2.16 -12.85 13.05
CA ASN A 129 -1.78 -12.59 14.46
C ASN A 129 -2.79 -11.72 15.24
N GLY A 130 -4.04 -11.65 14.81
CA GLY A 130 -5.06 -10.79 15.41
C GLY A 130 -4.80 -9.28 15.21
N VAL A 131 -3.99 -8.88 14.23
CA VAL A 131 -3.62 -7.48 14.01
C VAL A 131 -4.62 -6.81 13.09
N TYR A 132 -5.39 -5.88 13.65
CA TYR A 132 -6.29 -4.99 12.92
C TYR A 132 -6.40 -3.64 13.66
N ASP A 133 -6.84 -2.61 12.96
CA ASP A 133 -7.13 -1.28 13.51
C ASP A 133 -8.43 -0.76 12.91
N MET A 134 -9.33 -0.26 13.76
CA MET A 134 -10.58 0.38 13.35
C MET A 134 -10.43 1.90 13.48
N SER A 135 -9.94 2.55 12.44
CA SER A 135 -9.63 3.99 12.41
C SER A 135 -10.88 4.87 12.50
N ARG A 136 -12.01 4.38 12.00
CA ARG A 136 -13.33 5.02 12.14
C ARG A 136 -14.39 3.94 12.31
N SER A 137 -15.24 4.11 13.32
CA SER A 137 -16.38 3.23 13.56
C SER A 137 -17.56 4.06 14.08
N ASN A 138 -18.58 4.21 13.26
CA ASN A 138 -19.85 4.86 13.61
C ASN A 138 -21.04 4.04 13.13
N ASP A 139 -22.25 4.54 13.31
CA ASP A 139 -23.50 3.86 12.97
C ASP A 139 -23.64 3.50 11.47
N LYS A 140 -22.96 4.21 10.57
CA LYS A 140 -23.12 4.08 9.12
C LYS A 140 -21.84 3.72 8.36
N VAL A 141 -20.66 3.92 8.97
CA VAL A 141 -19.38 3.74 8.31
C VAL A 141 -18.36 3.10 9.25
N ILE A 142 -17.68 2.07 8.77
CA ILE A 142 -16.54 1.46 9.44
C ILE A 142 -15.37 1.51 8.45
N ASP A 143 -14.27 2.18 8.85
CA ASP A 143 -12.98 2.14 8.16
C ASP A 143 -12.00 1.36 9.05
N MET A 144 -11.34 0.38 8.47
CA MET A 144 -10.39 -0.44 9.20
C MET A 144 -9.20 -0.83 8.33
N SER A 145 -8.09 -1.13 8.97
CA SER A 145 -6.97 -1.86 8.38
C SER A 145 -6.83 -3.22 9.05
N VAL A 146 -6.46 -4.23 8.26
CA VAL A 146 -6.35 -5.62 8.69
C VAL A 146 -5.10 -6.24 8.09
N GLN A 147 -4.30 -6.92 8.90
CA GLN A 147 -3.21 -7.73 8.38
C GLN A 147 -3.72 -9.10 7.93
N VAL A 148 -3.41 -9.43 6.67
CA VAL A 148 -3.77 -10.72 6.07
C VAL A 148 -2.52 -11.47 5.61
N PRO A 149 -2.51 -12.82 5.66
CA PRO A 149 -1.38 -13.58 5.16
C PRO A 149 -1.22 -13.39 3.64
N ILE A 150 0.00 -13.49 3.14
CA ILE A 150 0.27 -13.49 1.68
C ILE A 150 0.13 -14.88 1.06
N TRP A 151 0.15 -15.93 1.87
CA TRP A 151 0.12 -17.31 1.45
C TRP A 151 -0.88 -18.12 2.27
N ASP A 152 -1.72 -18.90 1.60
CA ASP A 152 -2.65 -19.85 2.20
C ASP A 152 -1.94 -21.22 2.24
N GLU A 153 -1.40 -21.58 3.40
CA GLU A 153 -0.69 -22.84 3.61
C GLU A 153 -1.59 -24.06 3.42
N ALA A 154 -2.86 -23.96 3.80
CA ALA A 154 -3.80 -25.06 3.68
C ALA A 154 -4.11 -25.41 2.22
N GLN A 155 -4.03 -24.43 1.32
CA GLN A 155 -4.33 -24.61 -0.11
C GLN A 155 -3.10 -24.53 -1.00
N GLY A 156 -1.92 -24.22 -0.45
CA GLY A 156 -0.66 -24.13 -1.19
C GLY A 156 -0.64 -23.05 -2.28
N ARG A 157 -1.28 -21.89 -2.04
CA ARG A 157 -1.40 -20.81 -3.01
C ARG A 157 -1.39 -19.41 -2.38
N ALA A 158 -1.19 -18.39 -3.21
CA ALA A 158 -1.27 -17.02 -2.76
C ALA A 158 -2.64 -16.69 -2.15
N TYR A 159 -2.63 -16.00 -1.01
CA TYR A 159 -3.82 -15.49 -0.35
C TYR A 159 -4.35 -14.28 -1.11
N THR A 160 -5.60 -14.31 -1.53
CA THR A 160 -6.23 -13.20 -2.25
C THR A 160 -7.17 -12.43 -1.34
N ILE A 161 -7.24 -11.11 -1.53
CA ILE A 161 -8.09 -10.21 -0.74
C ILE A 161 -9.56 -10.66 -0.74
N SER A 162 -10.07 -11.14 -1.90
CA SER A 162 -11.43 -11.64 -2.02
C SER A 162 -11.76 -12.87 -1.15
N ARG A 163 -10.76 -13.53 -0.59
CA ARG A 163 -10.93 -14.68 0.30
C ARG A 163 -10.99 -14.33 1.77
N PHE A 164 -10.50 -13.15 2.11
CA PHE A 164 -10.61 -12.67 3.48
C PHE A 164 -12.06 -12.37 3.85
N SER A 165 -12.91 -12.07 2.87
CA SER A 165 -14.32 -11.71 3.05
C SER A 165 -15.31 -12.85 2.82
N THR A 166 -14.85 -14.08 2.61
CA THR A 166 -15.67 -15.29 2.43
C THR A 166 -15.50 -16.26 3.59
#